data_d2f222de81cbfed86fc83e8ddd2359bb
#
_entry.id   d2f222de81cbfed86fc83e8ddd2359bb
#
_cell.length_a   1.000
_cell.length_b   1.000
_cell.length_c   1.000
_cell.angle_alpha   90.00
_cell.angle_beta   90.00
_cell.angle_gamma   90.00
#
_symmetry.space_group_name_H-M   'P 1'
#
loop_
_entity.id
_entity.type
_entity.pdbx_description
1 polymer ?
#
loop_
_entity_poly.entity_id
_entity_poly.type
_entity_poly.pdbx_seq_one_letter_code
_entity_poly.pdbx_strand_id
1 'polypeptide(L)'
;MIRLFGNNRYDTMTDVVDTAFPEETSTVIVTSGENYPDALAVSGFAGIENAPVLLTNPQVLSANVRNEIKRLKPSSVVIVGGEKAVSSDVESSLKQCVDGVERIQGATRIDTALQIYEAGKSLSAGWGETAVVVTGGNNQNGFADALSVTSYAYAQKAPVFLSDAETGLTADQQNALKDGNFTQIVIVGGAQAVPEFVSAQIEQTVGIKPIRIAGQTRYNTSILFARWAIGQGALTMNNVVFTT
;
A
#
# COMPACT_ATOMS: atom_id res chain seq x y z
N MET A 1 13.84 -7.17 21.70
CA MET A 1 12.74 -7.61 20.81
C MET A 1 11.45 -7.19 21.47
N ILE A 2 10.60 -6.46 20.77
CA ILE A 2 9.26 -6.04 21.23
C ILE A 2 8.26 -6.84 20.41
N ARG A 3 7.19 -7.32 21.01
CA ARG A 3 6.07 -7.95 20.32
C ARG A 3 4.88 -6.99 20.37
N LEU A 4 4.39 -6.58 19.20
CA LEU A 4 3.17 -5.80 19.05
C LEU A 4 2.05 -6.77 18.65
N PHE A 5 0.98 -6.81 19.42
CA PHE A 5 -0.11 -7.77 19.20
C PHE A 5 -1.39 -7.36 19.92
N GLY A 6 -2.51 -7.76 19.38
CA GLY A 6 -3.84 -7.65 20.00
C GLY A 6 -4.65 -8.92 19.82
N ASN A 7 -5.87 -8.94 20.33
CA ASN A 7 -6.78 -10.09 20.23
C ASN A 7 -7.25 -10.35 18.77
N ASN A 8 -7.13 -9.35 17.92
CA ASN A 8 -7.52 -9.39 16.52
C ASN A 8 -6.67 -8.38 15.73
N ARG A 9 -6.85 -8.34 14.40
CA ARG A 9 -6.11 -7.44 13.50
C ARG A 9 -6.30 -5.95 13.82
N TYR A 10 -7.44 -5.56 14.34
CA TYR A 10 -7.74 -4.16 14.69
C TYR A 10 -6.99 -3.74 15.95
N ASP A 11 -6.96 -4.59 16.97
CA ASP A 11 -6.20 -4.34 18.19
C ASP A 11 -4.69 -4.34 17.92
N THR A 12 -4.22 -5.28 17.06
CA THR A 12 -2.80 -5.31 16.62
C THR A 12 -2.44 -4.04 15.86
N MET A 13 -3.32 -3.55 14.98
CA MET A 13 -3.12 -2.29 14.24
C MET A 13 -2.98 -1.13 15.23
N THR A 14 -3.84 -1.04 16.25
CA THR A 14 -3.77 0.02 17.28
C THR A 14 -2.41 0.00 17.98
N ASP A 15 -1.94 -1.16 18.45
CA ASP A 15 -0.65 -1.32 19.14
C ASP A 15 0.54 -0.89 18.26
N VAL A 16 0.47 -1.19 16.96
CA VAL A 16 1.46 -0.76 15.97
C VAL A 16 1.42 0.76 15.77
N VAL A 17 0.22 1.33 15.63
CA VAL A 17 0.05 2.76 15.37
C VAL A 17 0.44 3.59 16.59
N ASP A 18 0.07 3.17 17.79
CA ASP A 18 0.51 3.81 19.06
C ASP A 18 2.03 3.85 19.19
N THR A 19 2.70 2.78 18.76
CA THR A 19 4.16 2.69 18.80
C THR A 19 4.82 3.57 17.72
N ALA A 20 4.28 3.57 16.51
CA ALA A 20 4.88 4.23 15.35
C ALA A 20 4.53 5.73 15.27
N PHE A 21 3.35 6.09 15.74
CA PHE A 21 2.83 7.46 15.73
C PHE A 21 2.38 7.88 17.13
N PRO A 22 3.31 8.11 18.07
CA PRO A 22 2.98 8.52 19.44
C PRO A 22 2.40 9.92 19.53
N GLU A 23 2.68 10.78 18.54
CA GLU A 23 2.24 12.16 18.47
C GLU A 23 1.06 12.36 17.52
N GLU A 24 0.52 13.58 17.47
CA GLU A 24 -0.53 13.97 16.52
C GLU A 24 -0.01 13.89 15.07
N THR A 25 -0.92 13.64 14.11
CA THR A 25 -0.60 13.59 12.68
C THR A 25 -1.61 14.40 11.86
N SER A 26 -1.18 15.00 10.76
CA SER A 26 -2.07 15.78 9.90
C SER A 26 -3.06 14.93 9.12
N THR A 27 -2.65 13.74 8.72
CA THR A 27 -3.44 12.84 7.87
C THR A 27 -3.51 11.45 8.50
N VAL A 28 -4.65 10.80 8.37
CA VAL A 28 -4.89 9.39 8.70
C VAL A 28 -5.52 8.71 7.48
N ILE A 29 -5.05 7.52 7.15
CA ILE A 29 -5.65 6.71 6.09
C ILE A 29 -6.53 5.64 6.73
N VAL A 30 -7.76 5.46 6.23
CA VAL A 30 -8.69 4.43 6.70
C VAL A 30 -9.05 3.49 5.56
N THR A 31 -8.89 2.19 5.79
CA THR A 31 -9.22 1.16 4.81
C THR A 31 -9.87 -0.07 5.48
N SER A 32 -10.37 -1.01 4.68
CA SER A 32 -10.99 -2.23 5.18
C SER A 32 -10.00 -3.14 5.90
N GLY A 33 -10.36 -3.63 7.07
CA GLY A 33 -9.65 -4.70 7.76
C GLY A 33 -10.00 -6.10 7.25
N GLU A 34 -10.98 -6.25 6.36
CA GLU A 34 -11.42 -7.55 5.84
C GLU A 34 -10.89 -7.84 4.44
N ASN A 35 -10.53 -6.79 3.68
CA ASN A 35 -10.06 -6.92 2.30
C ASN A 35 -8.78 -6.07 2.12
N TYR A 36 -7.63 -6.70 1.99
CA TYR A 36 -6.32 -6.04 2.09
C TYR A 36 -5.71 -5.45 0.82
N PRO A 37 -6.18 -5.64 -0.42
CA PRO A 37 -5.50 -5.08 -1.60
C PRO A 37 -5.34 -3.57 -1.55
N ASP A 38 -6.37 -2.87 -1.09
CA ASP A 38 -6.35 -1.41 -0.98
C ASP A 38 -5.34 -0.95 0.09
N ALA A 39 -5.27 -1.67 1.24
CA ALA A 39 -4.31 -1.40 2.30
C ALA A 39 -2.85 -1.60 1.86
N LEU A 40 -2.60 -2.55 0.96
CA LEU A 40 -1.25 -2.82 0.45
C LEU A 40 -0.81 -1.79 -0.60
N ALA A 41 -1.73 -1.38 -1.48
CA ALA A 41 -1.44 -0.41 -2.54
C ALA A 41 -1.18 1.00 -1.97
N VAL A 42 -1.75 1.33 -0.80
CA VAL A 42 -1.67 2.67 -0.22
C VAL A 42 -0.35 2.97 0.49
N SER A 43 0.52 1.98 0.70
CA SER A 43 1.72 2.13 1.53
C SER A 43 2.66 3.26 1.09
N GLY A 44 2.88 3.41 -0.21
CA GLY A 44 3.70 4.53 -0.73
C GLY A 44 3.05 5.89 -0.53
N PHE A 45 1.73 5.98 -0.72
CA PHE A 45 0.96 7.20 -0.45
C PHE A 45 0.99 7.56 1.04
N ALA A 46 0.86 6.56 1.91
CA ALA A 46 1.02 6.73 3.35
C ALA A 46 2.42 7.31 3.71
N GLY A 47 3.46 6.89 2.97
CA GLY A 47 4.81 7.46 3.11
C GLY A 47 4.92 8.91 2.62
N ILE A 48 4.18 9.32 1.58
CA ILE A 48 4.11 10.72 1.13
C ILE A 48 3.47 11.60 2.20
N GLU A 49 2.32 11.16 2.73
CA GLU A 49 1.56 11.86 3.77
C GLU A 49 2.15 11.73 5.18
N ASN A 50 3.14 10.85 5.38
CA ASN A 50 3.61 10.44 6.71
C ASN A 50 2.44 10.05 7.63
N ALA A 51 1.52 9.25 7.11
CA ALA A 51 0.25 8.92 7.72
C ALA A 51 0.18 7.46 8.19
N PRO A 52 -0.44 7.17 9.34
CA PRO A 52 -0.80 5.82 9.72
C PRO A 52 -1.95 5.29 8.85
N VAL A 53 -1.95 3.97 8.63
CA VAL A 53 -3.05 3.25 7.96
C VAL A 53 -3.87 2.52 9.02
N LEU A 54 -5.12 2.95 9.21
CA LEU A 54 -6.06 2.37 10.15
C LEU A 54 -7.01 1.40 9.45
N LEU A 55 -7.17 0.23 10.06
CA LEU A 55 -8.09 -0.80 9.56
C LEU A 55 -9.46 -0.68 10.26
N THR A 56 -10.53 -0.59 9.50
CA THR A 56 -11.90 -0.56 10.05
C THR A 56 -12.74 -1.74 9.58
N ASN A 57 -13.81 -2.03 10.30
CA ASN A 57 -14.84 -2.91 9.78
C ASN A 57 -15.54 -2.21 8.59
N PRO A 58 -15.88 -2.94 7.51
CA PRO A 58 -16.50 -2.35 6.32
C PRO A 58 -17.81 -1.62 6.57
N GLN A 59 -18.63 -2.08 7.53
CA GLN A 59 -19.99 -1.58 7.74
C GLN A 59 -20.12 -0.64 8.93
N VAL A 60 -19.19 -0.70 9.88
CA VAL A 60 -19.27 0.09 11.12
C VAL A 60 -17.91 0.66 11.46
N LEU A 61 -17.82 1.96 11.71
CA LEU A 61 -16.58 2.58 12.19
C LEU A 61 -16.19 1.95 13.52
N SER A 62 -15.08 1.18 13.52
CA SER A 62 -14.64 0.47 14.71
C SER A 62 -14.26 1.44 15.83
N ALA A 63 -14.44 1.00 17.08
CA ALA A 63 -14.08 1.81 18.24
C ALA A 63 -12.58 2.16 18.26
N ASN A 64 -11.73 1.21 17.82
CA ASN A 64 -10.28 1.40 17.70
C ASN A 64 -9.96 2.60 16.79
N VAL A 65 -10.52 2.64 15.57
CA VAL A 65 -10.29 3.75 14.62
C VAL A 65 -10.80 5.08 15.19
N ARG A 66 -11.98 5.08 15.81
CA ARG A 66 -12.54 6.28 16.43
C ARG A 66 -11.63 6.80 17.55
N ASN A 67 -11.04 5.93 18.36
CA ASN A 67 -10.14 6.29 19.44
C ASN A 67 -8.82 6.81 18.89
N GLU A 68 -8.26 6.16 17.86
CA GLU A 68 -7.04 6.62 17.20
C GLU A 68 -7.21 8.00 16.55
N ILE A 69 -8.33 8.27 15.87
CA ILE A 69 -8.63 9.60 15.33
C ILE A 69 -8.68 10.66 16.45
N LYS A 70 -9.28 10.33 17.59
CA LYS A 70 -9.30 11.26 18.73
C LYS A 70 -7.92 11.51 19.32
N ARG A 71 -7.04 10.50 19.34
CA ARG A 71 -5.67 10.61 19.84
C ARG A 71 -4.77 11.37 18.88
N LEU A 72 -4.81 11.00 17.61
CA LEU A 72 -3.97 11.56 16.55
C LEU A 72 -4.42 12.94 16.08
N LYS A 73 -5.67 13.32 16.29
CA LYS A 73 -6.29 14.61 15.92
C LYS A 73 -5.97 15.05 14.49
N PRO A 74 -6.18 14.19 13.48
CA PRO A 74 -5.88 14.56 12.11
C PRO A 74 -6.80 15.69 11.63
N SER A 75 -6.27 16.54 10.75
CA SER A 75 -7.10 17.49 9.99
C SER A 75 -7.75 16.85 8.76
N SER A 76 -7.19 15.73 8.29
CA SER A 76 -7.66 15.00 7.12
C SER A 76 -7.71 13.49 7.34
N VAL A 77 -8.75 12.86 6.81
CA VAL A 77 -8.88 11.40 6.71
C VAL A 77 -9.05 11.03 5.25
N VAL A 78 -8.19 10.14 4.75
CA VAL A 78 -8.29 9.57 3.41
C VAL A 78 -8.84 8.15 3.51
N ILE A 79 -10.06 7.94 3.01
CA ILE A 79 -10.64 6.60 2.88
C ILE A 79 -10.11 5.96 1.61
N VAL A 80 -9.56 4.76 1.71
CA VAL A 80 -9.08 3.99 0.55
C VAL A 80 -9.94 2.74 0.36
N GLY A 81 -10.54 2.67 -0.83
CA GLY A 81 -11.46 1.62 -1.23
C GLY A 81 -12.90 2.10 -1.45
N GLY A 82 -13.65 1.36 -2.26
CA GLY A 82 -15.05 1.64 -2.56
C GLY A 82 -16.01 1.33 -1.40
N GLU A 83 -17.29 1.60 -1.58
CA GLU A 83 -18.31 1.43 -0.53
C GLU A 83 -18.45 -0.01 -0.01
N LYS A 84 -18.05 -1.02 -0.80
CA LYS A 84 -17.98 -2.42 -0.35
C LYS A 84 -16.84 -2.67 0.65
N ALA A 85 -15.76 -1.89 0.55
CA ALA A 85 -14.61 -1.97 1.44
C ALA A 85 -14.81 -1.11 2.70
N VAL A 86 -15.32 0.11 2.52
CA VAL A 86 -15.65 1.07 3.60
C VAL A 86 -16.96 1.76 3.23
N SER A 87 -18.05 1.40 3.91
CA SER A 87 -19.39 1.86 3.57
C SER A 87 -19.57 3.38 3.72
N SER A 88 -20.64 3.91 3.10
CA SER A 88 -21.06 5.31 3.26
C SER A 88 -21.43 5.66 4.71
N ASP A 89 -21.89 4.68 5.51
CA ASP A 89 -22.17 4.87 6.94
C ASP A 89 -20.89 5.06 7.75
N VAL A 90 -19.83 4.32 7.41
CA VAL A 90 -18.49 4.51 8.01
C VAL A 90 -17.94 5.88 7.61
N GLU A 91 -18.04 6.27 6.34
CA GLU A 91 -17.63 7.60 5.87
C GLU A 91 -18.39 8.71 6.59
N SER A 92 -19.71 8.57 6.74
CA SER A 92 -20.53 9.53 7.48
C SER A 92 -20.12 9.63 8.95
N SER A 93 -19.74 8.50 9.57
CA SER A 93 -19.21 8.46 10.93
C SER A 93 -17.85 9.13 11.06
N LEU A 94 -16.99 9.02 10.04
CA LEU A 94 -15.71 9.71 9.98
C LEU A 94 -15.88 11.23 9.84
N LYS A 95 -16.83 11.68 9.01
CA LYS A 95 -17.20 13.09 8.85
C LYS A 95 -17.74 13.74 10.12
N GLN A 96 -18.22 12.96 11.08
CA GLN A 96 -18.58 13.46 12.41
C GLN A 96 -17.37 13.64 13.34
N CYS A 97 -16.21 13.06 12.99
CA CYS A 97 -15.00 13.11 13.78
C CYS A 97 -13.98 14.11 13.23
N VAL A 98 -13.95 14.32 11.91
CA VAL A 98 -12.96 15.15 11.20
C VAL A 98 -13.64 15.85 10.03
N ASP A 99 -13.34 17.14 9.83
CA ASP A 99 -13.95 17.94 8.76
C ASP A 99 -13.44 17.54 7.37
N GLY A 100 -12.15 17.24 7.24
CA GLY A 100 -11.52 16.81 5.99
C GLY A 100 -11.61 15.31 5.78
N VAL A 101 -12.63 14.81 5.06
CA VAL A 101 -12.74 13.38 4.70
C VAL A 101 -12.87 13.25 3.20
N GLU A 102 -11.90 12.57 2.60
CA GLU A 102 -11.82 12.30 1.16
C GLU A 102 -11.79 10.80 0.91
N ARG A 103 -12.21 10.36 -0.30
CA ARG A 103 -12.17 8.95 -0.69
C ARG A 103 -11.39 8.75 -1.98
N ILE A 104 -10.48 7.78 -1.97
CA ILE A 104 -9.76 7.27 -3.13
C ILE A 104 -10.32 5.88 -3.43
N GLN A 105 -10.91 5.70 -4.61
CA GLN A 105 -11.50 4.43 -5.04
C GLN A 105 -11.46 4.26 -6.56
N GLY A 106 -11.48 3.03 -7.02
CA GLY A 106 -11.66 2.64 -8.42
C GLY A 106 -12.72 1.55 -8.56
N ALA A 107 -13.07 1.19 -9.79
CA ALA A 107 -14.02 0.12 -10.07
C ALA A 107 -13.50 -1.26 -9.62
N THR A 108 -12.20 -1.46 -9.70
CA THR A 108 -11.47 -2.64 -9.24
C THR A 108 -10.34 -2.25 -8.32
N ARG A 109 -9.69 -3.22 -7.67
CA ARG A 109 -8.47 -2.99 -6.87
C ARG A 109 -7.30 -2.43 -7.70
N ILE A 110 -7.22 -2.80 -8.98
CA ILE A 110 -6.23 -2.30 -9.94
C ILE A 110 -6.48 -0.81 -10.19
N ASP A 111 -7.74 -0.44 -10.43
CA ASP A 111 -8.13 0.95 -10.61
C ASP A 111 -7.94 1.76 -9.31
N THR A 112 -8.25 1.18 -8.14
CA THR A 112 -7.99 1.83 -6.85
C THR A 112 -6.49 2.13 -6.68
N ALA A 113 -5.61 1.18 -7.00
CA ALA A 113 -4.16 1.39 -6.94
C ALA A 113 -3.70 2.50 -7.90
N LEU A 114 -4.28 2.59 -9.09
CA LEU A 114 -4.02 3.68 -10.03
C LEU A 114 -4.53 5.03 -9.50
N GLN A 115 -5.71 5.09 -8.89
CA GLN A 115 -6.23 6.32 -8.27
C GLN A 115 -5.37 6.79 -7.08
N ILE A 116 -4.81 5.86 -6.30
CA ILE A 116 -3.83 6.18 -5.24
C ILE A 116 -2.58 6.83 -5.85
N TYR A 117 -2.09 6.28 -6.97
CA TYR A 117 -0.95 6.87 -7.69
C TYR A 117 -1.29 8.30 -8.19
N GLU A 118 -2.44 8.51 -8.82
CA GLU A 118 -2.84 9.82 -9.30
C GLU A 118 -3.01 10.83 -8.16
N ALA A 119 -3.58 10.42 -7.02
CA ALA A 119 -3.68 11.27 -5.84
C ALA A 119 -2.29 11.69 -5.33
N GLY A 120 -1.33 10.77 -5.25
CA GLY A 120 0.03 11.08 -4.80
C GLY A 120 0.81 12.01 -5.73
N LYS A 121 0.51 12.00 -7.04
CA LYS A 121 1.10 12.96 -8.01
C LYS A 121 0.74 14.41 -7.71
N SER A 122 -0.44 14.65 -7.15
CA SER A 122 -0.92 16.00 -6.84
C SER A 122 -0.30 16.58 -5.56
N LEU A 123 0.36 15.76 -4.76
CA LEU A 123 0.98 16.18 -3.51
C LEU A 123 2.38 16.77 -3.74
N SER A 124 2.71 17.81 -3.00
CA SER A 124 3.99 18.53 -3.16
C SER A 124 5.23 17.66 -2.88
N ALA A 125 5.11 16.66 -2.01
CA ALA A 125 6.21 15.74 -1.71
C ALA A 125 6.44 14.70 -2.83
N GLY A 126 5.41 14.42 -3.64
CA GLY A 126 5.46 13.53 -4.80
C GLY A 126 5.92 12.10 -4.53
N TRP A 127 5.92 11.30 -5.60
CA TRP A 127 6.44 9.94 -5.57
C TRP A 127 7.98 9.89 -5.61
N GLY A 128 8.55 8.83 -5.06
CA GLY A 128 9.97 8.52 -5.21
C GLY A 128 10.31 8.00 -6.62
N GLU A 129 11.58 7.72 -6.84
CA GLU A 129 12.12 7.36 -8.17
C GLU A 129 11.89 5.90 -8.57
N THR A 130 11.39 5.06 -7.68
CA THR A 130 11.15 3.63 -7.93
C THR A 130 9.66 3.33 -7.91
N ALA A 131 9.14 2.68 -8.95
CA ALA A 131 7.81 2.07 -8.93
C ALA A 131 7.90 0.57 -8.62
N VAL A 132 6.92 0.05 -7.89
CA VAL A 132 6.81 -1.36 -7.55
C VAL A 132 5.59 -1.97 -8.25
N VAL A 133 5.77 -3.14 -8.87
CA VAL A 133 4.70 -3.91 -9.49
C VAL A 133 4.58 -5.25 -8.78
N VAL A 134 3.38 -5.55 -8.31
CA VAL A 134 3.03 -6.82 -7.66
C VAL A 134 1.75 -7.40 -8.28
N THR A 135 1.43 -8.64 -7.95
CA THR A 135 0.16 -9.23 -8.38
C THR A 135 -1.05 -8.52 -7.75
N GLY A 136 -2.07 -8.24 -8.55
CA GLY A 136 -3.38 -7.78 -8.08
C GLY A 136 -4.24 -8.89 -7.45
N GLY A 137 -3.78 -10.13 -7.55
CA GLY A 137 -4.33 -11.32 -6.89
C GLY A 137 -5.78 -11.65 -7.26
N ASN A 138 -5.97 -12.59 -8.18
CA ASN A 138 -7.27 -13.19 -8.41
C ASN A 138 -7.50 -14.44 -7.53
N ASN A 139 -6.48 -14.89 -6.82
CA ASN A 139 -6.51 -16.03 -5.91
C ASN A 139 -5.96 -15.66 -4.52
N GLN A 140 -6.40 -16.39 -3.49
CA GLN A 140 -6.15 -16.11 -2.07
C GLN A 140 -4.66 -16.06 -1.67
N ASN A 141 -3.73 -16.41 -2.53
CA ASN A 141 -2.30 -16.49 -2.25
C ASN A 141 -1.46 -15.32 -2.82
N GLY A 142 -2.07 -14.38 -3.55
CA GLY A 142 -1.35 -13.35 -4.30
C GLY A 142 -0.78 -12.18 -3.48
N PHE A 143 -1.23 -11.99 -2.24
CA PHE A 143 -0.92 -10.77 -1.49
C PHE A 143 0.37 -10.82 -0.65
N ALA A 144 0.96 -11.99 -0.48
CA ALA A 144 2.15 -12.14 0.36
C ALA A 144 3.35 -11.34 -0.18
N ASP A 145 3.51 -11.30 -1.51
CA ASP A 145 4.58 -10.54 -2.15
C ASP A 145 4.31 -9.02 -2.03
N ALA A 146 3.03 -8.59 -2.18
CA ALA A 146 2.63 -7.21 -1.97
C ALA A 146 2.84 -6.75 -0.51
N LEU A 147 2.60 -7.63 0.48
CA LEU A 147 2.88 -7.33 1.88
C LEU A 147 4.38 -7.09 2.12
N SER A 148 5.25 -7.82 1.44
CA SER A 148 6.71 -7.70 1.61
C SER A 148 7.27 -6.36 1.15
N VAL A 149 6.58 -5.62 0.29
CA VAL A 149 7.06 -4.34 -0.25
C VAL A 149 6.63 -3.12 0.57
N THR A 150 5.68 -3.27 1.50
CA THR A 150 5.02 -2.15 2.18
C THR A 150 5.99 -1.24 2.93
N SER A 151 6.95 -1.78 3.67
CA SER A 151 7.95 -0.99 4.39
C SER A 151 8.83 -0.17 3.45
N TYR A 152 9.24 -0.76 2.32
CA TYR A 152 9.99 -0.07 1.29
C TYR A 152 9.15 1.02 0.61
N ALA A 153 7.92 0.67 0.23
CA ALA A 153 7.00 1.59 -0.42
C ALA A 153 6.75 2.83 0.46
N TYR A 154 6.52 2.63 1.75
CA TYR A 154 6.40 3.73 2.71
C TYR A 154 7.67 4.58 2.79
N ALA A 155 8.82 3.94 3.04
CA ALA A 155 10.09 4.65 3.27
C ALA A 155 10.58 5.42 2.04
N GLN A 156 10.38 4.85 0.84
CA GLN A 156 10.84 5.42 -0.43
C GLN A 156 9.73 6.15 -1.19
N LYS A 157 8.52 6.27 -0.61
CA LYS A 157 7.35 6.85 -1.29
C LYS A 157 7.14 6.21 -2.67
N ALA A 158 7.31 4.89 -2.74
CA ALA A 158 7.22 4.16 -4.00
C ALA A 158 5.77 3.78 -4.30
N PRO A 159 5.20 4.16 -5.46
CA PRO A 159 3.87 3.71 -5.84
C PRO A 159 3.85 2.20 -6.08
N VAL A 160 2.75 1.56 -5.68
CA VAL A 160 2.53 0.12 -5.86
C VAL A 160 1.44 -0.09 -6.90
N PHE A 161 1.83 -0.64 -8.05
CA PHE A 161 0.93 -1.02 -9.13
C PHE A 161 0.55 -2.49 -9.01
N LEU A 162 -0.72 -2.78 -9.21
CA LEU A 162 -1.26 -4.14 -9.16
C LEU A 162 -1.44 -4.68 -10.59
N SER A 163 -0.76 -5.76 -10.94
CA SER A 163 -0.94 -6.41 -12.25
C SER A 163 -2.00 -7.49 -12.20
N ASP A 164 -2.77 -7.62 -13.25
CA ASP A 164 -3.65 -8.77 -13.47
C ASP A 164 -2.86 -9.98 -13.99
N ALA A 165 -3.28 -11.19 -13.60
CA ALA A 165 -2.57 -12.42 -13.98
C ALA A 165 -2.74 -12.79 -15.46
N GLU A 166 -3.83 -12.36 -16.13
CA GLU A 166 -4.15 -12.71 -17.51
C GLU A 166 -3.82 -11.57 -18.47
N THR A 167 -4.08 -10.32 -18.07
CA THR A 167 -3.95 -9.13 -18.93
C THR A 167 -2.75 -8.26 -18.58
N GLY A 168 -2.13 -8.46 -17.42
CA GLY A 168 -0.98 -7.69 -16.94
C GLY A 168 -1.35 -6.29 -16.47
N LEU A 169 -0.61 -5.29 -16.93
CA LEU A 169 -0.88 -3.89 -16.64
C LEU A 169 -1.88 -3.31 -17.66
N THR A 170 -2.85 -2.56 -17.17
CA THR A 170 -3.78 -1.80 -18.03
C THR A 170 -3.03 -0.73 -18.82
N ALA A 171 -3.64 -0.23 -19.90
CA ALA A 171 -3.04 0.87 -20.68
C ALA A 171 -2.79 2.12 -19.83
N ASP A 172 -3.71 2.43 -18.91
CA ASP A 172 -3.58 3.59 -18.02
C ASP A 172 -2.44 3.41 -17.01
N GLN A 173 -2.25 2.19 -16.48
CA GLN A 173 -1.10 1.89 -15.62
C GLN A 173 0.24 1.98 -16.38
N GLN A 174 0.27 1.51 -17.63
CA GLN A 174 1.45 1.62 -18.48
C GLN A 174 1.79 3.10 -18.78
N ASN A 175 0.78 3.91 -19.08
CA ASN A 175 0.94 5.37 -19.25
C ASN A 175 1.43 6.02 -17.95
N ALA A 176 0.83 5.67 -16.82
CA ALA A 176 1.25 6.16 -15.50
C ALA A 176 2.72 5.84 -15.19
N LEU A 177 3.18 4.63 -15.50
CA LEU A 177 4.58 4.24 -15.35
C LEU A 177 5.51 5.01 -16.29
N LYS A 178 5.08 5.25 -17.54
CA LYS A 178 5.84 6.01 -18.54
C LYS A 178 5.99 7.48 -18.16
N ASP A 179 4.89 8.08 -17.70
CA ASP A 179 4.83 9.53 -17.39
C ASP A 179 5.36 9.83 -15.96
N GLY A 180 5.57 8.81 -15.14
CA GLY A 180 5.97 8.93 -13.75
C GLY A 180 7.45 9.29 -13.53
N ASN A 181 8.26 9.36 -14.58
CA ASN A 181 9.71 9.67 -14.51
C ASN A 181 10.49 8.75 -13.56
N PHE A 182 10.07 7.49 -13.43
CA PHE A 182 10.77 6.51 -12.61
C PHE A 182 12.13 6.17 -13.23
N THR A 183 13.15 6.06 -12.39
CA THR A 183 14.49 5.59 -12.79
C THR A 183 14.60 4.07 -12.66
N GLN A 184 13.71 3.46 -11.88
CA GLN A 184 13.70 2.02 -11.61
C GLN A 184 12.28 1.49 -11.47
N ILE A 185 12.04 0.29 -12.00
CA ILE A 185 10.78 -0.45 -11.80
C ILE A 185 11.14 -1.83 -11.26
N VAL A 186 10.50 -2.22 -10.16
CA VAL A 186 10.75 -3.50 -9.48
C VAL A 186 9.48 -4.36 -9.52
N ILE A 187 9.57 -5.53 -10.09
CA ILE A 187 8.52 -6.56 -10.04
C ILE A 187 8.82 -7.48 -8.86
N VAL A 188 7.88 -7.61 -7.93
CA VAL A 188 8.03 -8.51 -6.78
C VAL A 188 7.02 -9.66 -6.90
N GLY A 189 7.58 -10.86 -7.02
CA GLY A 189 6.84 -12.09 -7.27
C GLY A 189 7.29 -12.86 -8.50
N GLY A 190 7.15 -14.17 -8.45
CA GLY A 190 7.49 -15.09 -9.55
C GLY A 190 6.55 -14.97 -10.74
N ALA A 191 6.89 -15.66 -11.85
CA ALA A 191 6.12 -15.62 -13.09
C ALA A 191 4.67 -16.12 -12.96
N GLN A 192 4.37 -16.90 -11.93
CA GLN A 192 2.99 -17.32 -11.63
C GLN A 192 2.16 -16.19 -10.95
N ALA A 193 2.81 -15.30 -10.22
CA ALA A 193 2.16 -14.17 -9.55
C ALA A 193 2.08 -12.94 -10.47
N VAL A 194 3.21 -12.61 -11.12
CA VAL A 194 3.32 -11.53 -12.11
C VAL A 194 3.92 -12.14 -13.38
N PRO A 195 3.12 -12.44 -14.42
CA PRO A 195 3.58 -13.11 -15.63
C PRO A 195 4.75 -12.41 -16.33
N GLU A 196 5.56 -13.18 -17.07
CA GLU A 196 6.75 -12.64 -17.77
C GLU A 196 6.41 -11.57 -18.80
N PHE A 197 5.25 -11.68 -19.43
CA PHE A 197 4.83 -10.66 -20.39
C PHE A 197 4.63 -9.27 -19.77
N VAL A 198 4.41 -9.17 -18.44
CA VAL A 198 4.35 -7.88 -17.73
C VAL A 198 5.71 -7.18 -17.77
N SER A 199 6.81 -7.93 -17.67
CA SER A 199 8.15 -7.37 -17.85
C SER A 199 8.32 -6.79 -19.26
N ALA A 200 7.82 -7.50 -20.29
CA ALA A 200 7.86 -7.02 -21.66
C ALA A 200 6.95 -5.80 -21.89
N GLN A 201 5.75 -5.76 -21.28
CA GLN A 201 4.88 -4.57 -21.32
C GLN A 201 5.61 -3.33 -20.78
N ILE A 202 6.27 -3.45 -19.63
CA ILE A 202 7.03 -2.34 -19.01
C ILE A 202 8.18 -1.92 -19.92
N GLU A 203 9.01 -2.85 -20.38
CA GLU A 203 10.18 -2.54 -21.21
C GLU A 203 9.77 -1.88 -22.52
N GLN A 204 8.69 -2.33 -23.17
CA GLN A 204 8.19 -1.77 -24.43
C GLN A 204 7.58 -0.37 -24.25
N THR A 205 6.85 -0.14 -23.15
CA THR A 205 6.11 1.12 -22.96
C THR A 205 6.97 2.20 -22.31
N VAL A 206 7.77 1.82 -21.30
CA VAL A 206 8.54 2.75 -20.47
C VAL A 206 9.99 2.86 -20.92
N GLY A 207 10.53 1.83 -21.60
CA GLY A 207 11.95 1.77 -21.98
C GLY A 207 12.87 1.34 -20.83
N ILE A 208 12.32 0.93 -19.69
CA ILE A 208 13.08 0.48 -18.52
C ILE A 208 12.91 -1.04 -18.41
N LYS A 209 14.02 -1.76 -18.36
CA LYS A 209 14.00 -3.19 -18.03
C LYS A 209 13.75 -3.36 -16.54
N PRO A 210 12.62 -3.93 -16.11
CA PRO A 210 12.31 -4.05 -14.70
C PRO A 210 13.23 -5.08 -14.00
N ILE A 211 13.50 -4.85 -12.73
CA ILE A 211 14.18 -5.81 -11.85
C ILE A 211 13.12 -6.75 -11.27
N ARG A 212 13.26 -8.05 -11.51
CA ARG A 212 12.38 -9.04 -10.89
C ARG A 212 13.02 -9.62 -9.63
N ILE A 213 12.27 -9.58 -8.51
CA ILE A 213 12.66 -10.18 -7.23
C ILE A 213 11.63 -11.26 -6.90
N ALA A 214 12.08 -12.51 -6.91
CA ALA A 214 11.23 -13.67 -6.65
C ALA A 214 12.03 -14.79 -5.99
N GLY A 215 11.44 -15.42 -4.99
CA GLY A 215 11.96 -16.63 -4.35
C GLY A 215 11.06 -17.82 -4.66
N GLN A 216 11.49 -19.01 -4.24
CA GLN A 216 10.70 -20.24 -4.39
C GLN A 216 9.43 -20.24 -3.54
N THR A 217 9.42 -19.49 -2.45
CA THR A 217 8.28 -19.30 -1.55
C THR A 217 8.10 -17.83 -1.23
N ARG A 218 6.92 -17.44 -0.72
CA ARG A 218 6.67 -16.08 -0.23
C ARG A 218 7.70 -15.60 0.80
N TYR A 219 8.17 -16.50 1.65
CA TYR A 219 9.19 -16.19 2.65
C TYR A 219 10.54 -15.88 1.99
N ASN A 220 10.92 -16.66 0.96
CA ASN A 220 12.12 -16.38 0.19
C ASN A 220 12.01 -15.07 -0.60
N THR A 221 10.86 -14.78 -1.19
CA THR A 221 10.62 -13.49 -1.88
C THR A 221 10.79 -12.33 -0.91
N SER A 222 10.19 -12.40 0.28
CA SER A 222 10.30 -11.36 1.31
C SER A 222 11.77 -11.12 1.74
N ILE A 223 12.53 -12.19 1.97
CA ILE A 223 13.96 -12.10 2.33
C ILE A 223 14.79 -11.47 1.20
N LEU A 224 14.56 -11.91 -0.04
CA LEU A 224 15.28 -11.39 -1.21
C LEU A 224 14.97 -9.92 -1.43
N PHE A 225 13.70 -9.53 -1.29
CA PHE A 225 13.29 -8.13 -1.40
C PHE A 225 13.91 -7.26 -0.29
N ALA A 226 13.87 -7.71 0.95
CA ALA A 226 14.49 -7.01 2.07
C ALA A 226 16.01 -6.82 1.86
N ARG A 227 16.71 -7.87 1.40
CA ARG A 227 18.14 -7.79 1.09
C ARG A 227 18.45 -6.80 -0.03
N TRP A 228 17.61 -6.81 -1.08
CA TRP A 228 17.73 -5.86 -2.17
C TRP A 228 17.53 -4.42 -1.67
N ALA A 229 16.45 -4.16 -0.92
CA ALA A 229 16.13 -2.83 -0.38
C ALA A 229 17.24 -2.30 0.56
N ILE A 230 17.84 -3.17 1.38
CA ILE A 230 19.00 -2.83 2.22
C ILE A 230 20.23 -2.53 1.35
N GLY A 231 20.46 -3.34 0.32
CA GLY A 231 21.54 -3.13 -0.63
C GLY A 231 21.45 -1.80 -1.41
N GLN A 232 20.23 -1.30 -1.61
CA GLN A 232 19.98 0.03 -2.18
C GLN A 232 20.11 1.17 -1.15
N GLY A 233 20.36 0.86 0.13
CA GLY A 233 20.35 1.86 1.21
C GLY A 233 18.97 2.39 1.59
N ALA A 234 17.91 1.80 1.04
CA ALA A 234 16.53 2.25 1.25
C ALA A 234 15.96 1.81 2.62
N LEU A 235 16.43 0.69 3.13
CA LEU A 235 16.09 0.15 4.44
C LEU A 235 17.35 -0.19 5.24
N THR A 236 17.21 -0.37 6.54
CA THR A 236 18.32 -0.77 7.43
C THR A 236 17.95 -1.99 8.25
N MET A 237 18.94 -2.69 8.79
CA MET A 237 18.74 -3.83 9.71
C MET A 237 18.47 -3.40 11.17
N ASN A 238 18.41 -2.11 11.47
CA ASN A 238 18.26 -1.64 12.84
C ASN A 238 16.89 -1.98 13.44
N ASN A 239 15.85 -2.01 12.59
CA ASN A 239 14.50 -2.37 12.97
C ASN A 239 13.96 -3.43 12.00
N VAL A 240 13.89 -4.68 12.46
CA VAL A 240 13.35 -5.79 11.68
C VAL A 240 12.02 -6.22 12.29
N VAL A 241 10.98 -6.24 11.48
CA VAL A 241 9.64 -6.71 11.86
C VAL A 241 9.40 -8.08 11.23
N PHE A 242 8.98 -9.03 12.06
CA PHE A 242 8.49 -10.34 11.62
C PHE A 242 6.98 -10.39 11.79
N THR A 243 6.28 -10.81 10.73
CA THR A 243 4.84 -11.06 10.75
C THR A 243 4.53 -12.39 10.09
N THR A 244 3.35 -12.96 10.37
CA THR A 244 2.87 -14.23 9.82
C THR A 244 1.70 -14.00 8.89
#